data_9426566d0f038ee0f1b3be3596302403
#
_entry.id   9426566d0f038ee0f1b3be3596302403
#
_cell.length_a   1.000
_cell.length_b   1.000
_cell.length_c   1.000
_cell.angle_alpha   90.00
_cell.angle_beta   90.00
_cell.angle_gamma   90.00
#
_symmetry.space_group_name_H-M   'P 1'
#
loop_
_entity.id
_entity.type
_entity.pdbx_description
1 polymer ?
#
loop_
_entity_poly.entity_id
_entity_poly.type
_entity_poly.pdbx_seq_one_letter_code
_entity_poly.pdbx_strand_id
1 'polypeptide(L)'
;MRKLGIIGGLSWISTRAYYERINKFVQKRSAPMASPPLLIESLDYAPIAAAKNADDWDSIAAALVESARRLESAGAEGLVVAANTMHKVYDRLTEAVSIPVLHIADAVGREMEAAGCTNAALLGTRFVMTESFYRQRLVSHGVDLLAPDPADVELV
;
A
#
# COMPACT_ATOMS: atom_id res chain seq x y z
N MET A 1 4.20 4.37 -21.49
CA MET A 1 3.89 4.31 -20.03
C MET A 1 4.66 3.16 -19.42
N ARG A 2 5.19 3.31 -18.23
CA ARG A 2 5.83 2.22 -17.48
C ARG A 2 4.79 1.21 -17.02
N LYS A 3 5.17 -0.05 -16.96
CA LYS A 3 4.32 -1.14 -16.49
C LYS A 3 4.30 -1.19 -14.96
N LEU A 4 3.13 -1.03 -14.35
CA LEU A 4 2.98 -1.04 -12.89
C LEU A 4 2.54 -2.42 -12.42
N GLY A 5 3.22 -2.98 -11.42
CA GLY A 5 2.83 -4.17 -10.69
C GLY A 5 2.00 -3.84 -9.46
N ILE A 6 0.93 -4.57 -9.23
CA ILE A 6 0.05 -4.43 -8.07
C ILE A 6 0.04 -5.73 -7.29
N ILE A 7 0.57 -5.72 -6.07
CA ILE A 7 0.36 -6.80 -5.10
C ILE A 7 -1.01 -6.59 -4.48
N GLY A 8 -1.96 -7.40 -4.93
CA GLY A 8 -3.37 -7.31 -4.59
C GLY A 8 -3.90 -8.56 -3.90
N GLY A 9 -5.23 -8.69 -3.81
CA GLY A 9 -5.88 -9.81 -3.12
C GLY A 9 -5.90 -9.69 -1.59
N LEU A 10 -5.10 -8.80 -1.02
CA LEU A 10 -4.99 -8.51 0.43
C LEU A 10 -6.24 -7.83 1.02
N SER A 11 -7.05 -7.31 0.17
CA SER A 11 -8.49 -7.09 0.08
C SER A 11 -8.79 -6.94 -1.40
N TRP A 12 -9.55 -7.86 -1.97
CA TRP A 12 -9.95 -7.77 -3.39
C TRP A 12 -10.69 -6.47 -3.70
N ILE A 13 -11.41 -5.91 -2.71
CA ILE A 13 -12.13 -4.63 -2.82
C ILE A 13 -11.14 -3.49 -3.06
N SER A 14 -10.05 -3.43 -2.28
CA SER A 14 -8.99 -2.45 -2.48
C SER A 14 -8.31 -2.64 -3.84
N THR A 15 -8.00 -3.87 -4.23
CA THR A 15 -7.38 -4.19 -5.52
C THR A 15 -8.23 -3.70 -6.68
N ARG A 16 -9.55 -3.94 -6.63
CA ARG A 16 -10.51 -3.40 -7.61
C ARG A 16 -10.47 -1.88 -7.66
N ALA A 17 -10.46 -1.22 -6.49
CA ALA A 17 -10.44 0.23 -6.42
C ALA A 17 -9.14 0.82 -7.01
N TYR A 18 -7.99 0.19 -6.79
CA TYR A 18 -6.73 0.59 -7.42
C TYR A 18 -6.82 0.45 -8.95
N TYR A 19 -7.24 -0.72 -9.44
CA TYR A 19 -7.38 -0.96 -10.88
C TYR A 19 -8.30 0.07 -11.53
N GLU A 20 -9.48 0.28 -10.98
CA GLU A 20 -10.45 1.23 -11.52
C GLU A 20 -9.92 2.68 -11.52
N ARG A 21 -9.37 3.12 -10.39
CA ARG A 21 -8.89 4.50 -10.24
C ARG A 21 -7.68 4.79 -11.12
N ILE A 22 -6.75 3.86 -11.26
CA ILE A 22 -5.58 4.00 -12.14
C ILE A 22 -6.03 4.12 -13.59
N ASN A 23 -6.97 3.27 -14.05
CA ASN A 23 -7.51 3.37 -15.41
C ASN A 23 -8.21 4.71 -15.65
N LYS A 24 -9.11 5.12 -14.76
CA LYS A 24 -9.80 6.42 -14.85
C LYS A 24 -8.83 7.60 -14.87
N PHE A 25 -7.77 7.54 -14.06
CA PHE A 25 -6.75 8.58 -14.04
C PHE A 25 -6.00 8.69 -15.36
N VAL A 26 -5.62 7.56 -15.97
CA VAL A 26 -4.95 7.54 -17.29
C VAL A 26 -5.87 8.03 -18.39
N GLN A 27 -7.12 7.57 -18.40
CA GLN A 27 -8.12 8.04 -19.38
C GLN A 27 -8.31 9.56 -19.33
N LYS A 28 -8.41 10.12 -18.13
CA LYS A 28 -8.56 11.58 -17.96
C LYS A 28 -7.37 12.38 -18.49
N ARG A 29 -6.16 11.82 -18.42
CA ARG A 29 -4.91 12.51 -18.78
C ARG A 29 -4.40 12.21 -20.19
N SER A 30 -4.88 11.17 -20.83
CA SER A 30 -4.41 10.73 -22.15
C SER A 30 -5.54 10.75 -23.16
N ALA A 31 -6.33 9.68 -23.24
CA ALA A 31 -7.45 9.53 -24.17
C ALA A 31 -8.55 8.64 -23.57
N PRO A 32 -9.81 8.76 -24.00
CA PRO A 32 -10.94 8.01 -23.43
C PRO A 32 -10.77 6.48 -23.46
N MET A 33 -10.03 5.97 -24.44
CA MET A 33 -9.76 4.52 -24.59
C MET A 33 -8.38 4.10 -24.06
N ALA A 34 -7.60 5.03 -23.48
CA ALA A 34 -6.30 4.71 -22.92
C ALA A 34 -6.43 3.87 -21.65
N SER A 35 -5.56 2.86 -21.52
CA SER A 35 -5.36 2.12 -20.27
C SER A 35 -3.86 1.94 -20.02
N PRO A 36 -3.41 1.99 -18.76
CA PRO A 36 -2.02 1.74 -18.46
C PRO A 36 -1.69 0.24 -18.55
N PRO A 37 -0.45 -0.14 -18.88
CA PRO A 37 -0.01 -1.51 -18.73
C PRO A 37 0.09 -1.86 -17.24
N LEU A 38 -0.72 -2.82 -16.80
CA LEU A 38 -0.76 -3.28 -15.40
C LEU A 38 -0.49 -4.78 -15.31
N LEU A 39 0.25 -5.18 -14.29
CA LEU A 39 0.32 -6.55 -13.81
C LEU A 39 -0.32 -6.59 -12.42
N ILE A 40 -1.26 -7.48 -12.21
CA ILE A 40 -1.95 -7.62 -10.93
C ILE A 40 -1.78 -9.06 -10.47
N GLU A 41 -1.15 -9.26 -9.33
CA GLU A 41 -1.17 -10.53 -8.63
C GLU A 41 -2.16 -10.44 -7.48
N SER A 42 -3.27 -11.17 -7.60
CA SER A 42 -4.28 -11.26 -6.55
C SER A 42 -4.00 -12.46 -5.67
N LEU A 43 -3.43 -12.22 -4.50
CA LEU A 43 -3.11 -13.26 -3.52
C LEU A 43 -4.38 -13.80 -2.85
N ASP A 44 -4.33 -15.06 -2.39
CA ASP A 44 -5.30 -15.57 -1.43
C ASP A 44 -5.08 -14.90 -0.08
N TYR A 45 -6.13 -14.23 0.41
CA TYR A 45 -6.05 -13.50 1.68
C TYR A 45 -6.13 -14.41 2.91
N ALA A 46 -6.71 -15.60 2.80
CA ALA A 46 -6.93 -16.45 3.95
C ALA A 46 -5.65 -16.84 4.70
N PRO A 47 -4.56 -17.30 4.03
CA PRO A 47 -3.28 -17.54 4.69
C PRO A 47 -2.65 -16.28 5.29
N ILE A 48 -2.76 -15.15 4.59
CA ILE A 48 -2.23 -13.85 5.05
C ILE A 48 -2.98 -13.38 6.32
N ALA A 49 -4.30 -13.54 6.34
CA ALA A 49 -5.12 -13.20 7.50
C ALA A 49 -4.77 -14.09 8.71
N ALA A 50 -4.57 -15.39 8.49
CA ALA A 50 -4.17 -16.32 9.55
C ALA A 50 -2.80 -15.94 10.13
N ALA A 51 -1.80 -15.68 9.28
CA ALA A 51 -0.47 -15.23 9.70
C ALA A 51 -0.53 -13.90 10.47
N LYS A 52 -1.32 -12.93 9.96
CA LYS A 52 -1.54 -11.64 10.65
C LYS A 52 -2.14 -11.82 12.04
N ASN A 53 -3.12 -12.71 12.21
CA ASN A 53 -3.75 -12.98 13.50
C ASN A 53 -2.80 -13.70 14.48
N ALA A 54 -1.84 -14.45 13.96
CA ALA A 54 -0.78 -15.10 14.72
C ALA A 54 0.44 -14.20 14.96
N ASP A 55 0.41 -12.93 14.51
CA ASP A 55 1.54 -11.98 14.50
C ASP A 55 2.77 -12.51 13.75
N ASP A 56 2.57 -13.43 12.80
CA ASP A 56 3.62 -14.02 11.96
C ASP A 56 3.90 -13.13 10.74
N TRP A 57 4.63 -12.05 10.99
CA TRP A 57 5.03 -11.10 9.95
C TRP A 57 6.12 -11.63 9.03
N ASP A 58 6.83 -12.67 9.43
CA ASP A 58 7.84 -13.32 8.59
C ASP A 58 7.18 -14.08 7.44
N SER A 59 6.13 -14.85 7.70
CA SER A 59 5.34 -15.52 6.67
C SER A 59 4.65 -14.53 5.72
N ILE A 60 4.12 -13.43 6.27
CA ILE A 60 3.53 -12.35 5.45
C ILE A 60 4.58 -11.74 4.53
N ALA A 61 5.74 -11.39 5.08
CA ALA A 61 6.82 -10.80 4.30
C ALA A 61 7.30 -11.74 3.19
N ALA A 62 7.47 -13.03 3.50
CA ALA A 62 7.88 -14.03 2.50
C ALA A 62 6.88 -14.11 1.34
N ALA A 63 5.58 -14.17 1.62
CA ALA A 63 4.54 -14.22 0.59
C ALA A 63 4.52 -12.96 -0.29
N LEU A 64 4.67 -11.77 0.30
CA LEU A 64 4.67 -10.52 -0.44
C LEU A 64 5.96 -10.33 -1.25
N VAL A 65 7.11 -10.73 -0.71
CA VAL A 65 8.40 -10.71 -1.42
C VAL A 65 8.36 -11.63 -2.64
N GLU A 66 7.81 -12.82 -2.49
CA GLU A 66 7.65 -13.75 -3.61
C GLU A 66 6.75 -13.18 -4.70
N SER A 67 5.63 -12.54 -4.33
CA SER A 67 4.77 -11.81 -5.25
C SER A 67 5.50 -10.66 -5.94
N ALA A 68 6.26 -9.87 -5.19
CA ALA A 68 7.04 -8.77 -5.75
C ALA A 68 8.03 -9.24 -6.82
N ARG A 69 8.76 -10.34 -6.55
CA ARG A 69 9.70 -10.95 -7.50
C ARG A 69 9.02 -11.49 -8.75
N ARG A 70 7.85 -12.11 -8.60
CA ARG A 70 7.07 -12.59 -9.77
C ARG A 70 6.63 -11.44 -10.66
N LEU A 71 6.14 -10.34 -10.06
CA LEU A 71 5.73 -9.15 -10.81
C LEU A 71 6.91 -8.46 -11.50
N GLU A 72 8.06 -8.35 -10.83
CA GLU A 72 9.29 -7.83 -11.43
C GLU A 72 9.73 -8.70 -12.61
N SER A 73 9.79 -10.03 -12.42
CA SER A 73 10.15 -10.99 -13.47
C SER A 73 9.17 -10.96 -14.66
N ALA A 74 7.91 -10.63 -14.42
CA ALA A 74 6.90 -10.43 -15.47
C ALA A 74 7.03 -9.06 -16.17
N GLY A 75 8.02 -8.26 -15.80
CA GLY A 75 8.34 -6.97 -16.43
C GLY A 75 7.63 -5.78 -15.82
N ALA A 76 7.21 -5.84 -14.57
CA ALA A 76 6.84 -4.63 -13.84
C ALA A 76 8.05 -3.71 -13.69
N GLU A 77 7.83 -2.40 -13.79
CA GLU A 77 8.86 -1.34 -13.67
C GLU A 77 8.70 -0.52 -12.39
N GLY A 78 7.75 -0.92 -11.54
CA GLY A 78 7.47 -0.37 -10.23
C GLY A 78 6.34 -1.13 -9.59
N LEU A 79 6.27 -1.11 -8.25
CA LEU A 79 5.30 -1.88 -7.48
C LEU A 79 4.47 -0.99 -6.55
N VAL A 80 3.23 -1.40 -6.34
CA VAL A 80 2.36 -0.92 -5.26
C VAL A 80 1.75 -2.10 -4.51
N VAL A 81 1.54 -1.92 -3.21
CA VAL A 81 0.81 -2.88 -2.37
C VAL A 81 -0.58 -2.32 -2.10
N ALA A 82 -1.63 -3.04 -2.53
CA ALA A 82 -3.02 -2.57 -2.41
C ALA A 82 -3.62 -2.84 -1.01
N ALA A 83 -2.83 -2.60 0.04
CA ALA A 83 -3.24 -2.75 1.44
C ALA A 83 -2.34 -1.90 2.36
N ASN A 84 -2.93 -1.09 3.23
CA ASN A 84 -2.17 -0.21 4.15
C ASN A 84 -1.33 -1.02 5.15
N THR A 85 -1.94 -1.97 5.85
CA THR A 85 -1.30 -2.76 6.91
C THR A 85 -0.05 -3.50 6.44
N MET A 86 -0.04 -3.96 5.20
CA MET A 86 1.07 -4.74 4.64
C MET A 86 2.34 -3.91 4.40
N HIS A 87 2.25 -2.58 4.48
CA HIS A 87 3.43 -1.72 4.47
C HIS A 87 4.30 -1.85 5.73
N LYS A 88 3.84 -2.56 6.76
CA LYS A 88 4.68 -2.96 7.89
C LYS A 88 5.91 -3.78 7.46
N VAL A 89 5.82 -4.53 6.38
CA VAL A 89 6.94 -5.31 5.82
C VAL A 89 7.59 -4.66 4.59
N TYR A 90 7.37 -3.35 4.39
CA TYR A 90 7.83 -2.61 3.22
C TYR A 90 9.34 -2.71 2.97
N ASP A 91 10.16 -2.62 4.00
CA ASP A 91 11.62 -2.64 3.85
C ASP A 91 12.09 -3.97 3.24
N ARG A 92 11.49 -5.09 3.67
CA ARG A 92 11.77 -6.41 3.08
C ARG A 92 11.39 -6.49 1.59
N LEU A 93 10.33 -5.79 1.18
CA LEU A 93 9.94 -5.71 -0.24
C LEU A 93 10.97 -4.94 -1.05
N THR A 94 11.41 -3.79 -0.54
CA THR A 94 12.39 -2.94 -1.23
C THR A 94 13.77 -3.58 -1.36
N GLU A 95 14.16 -4.38 -0.37
CA GLU A 95 15.41 -5.16 -0.40
C GLU A 95 15.36 -6.34 -1.36
N ALA A 96 14.17 -6.84 -1.68
CA ALA A 96 13.99 -8.07 -2.44
C ALA A 96 13.90 -7.88 -3.96
N VAL A 97 13.67 -6.65 -4.44
CA VAL A 97 13.49 -6.29 -5.86
C VAL A 97 14.36 -5.09 -6.23
N SER A 98 14.66 -4.96 -7.52
CA SER A 98 15.47 -3.84 -8.05
C SER A 98 14.62 -2.64 -8.51
N ILE A 99 13.33 -2.85 -8.69
CA ILE A 99 12.38 -1.83 -9.12
C ILE A 99 11.80 -1.06 -7.94
N PRO A 100 11.41 0.22 -8.10
CA PRO A 100 10.87 1.00 -7.01
C PRO A 100 9.56 0.43 -6.49
N VAL A 101 9.43 0.35 -5.16
CA VAL A 101 8.19 0.04 -4.46
C VAL A 101 7.63 1.34 -3.88
N LEU A 102 6.42 1.72 -4.27
CA LEU A 102 5.77 2.94 -3.79
C LEU A 102 5.12 2.69 -2.42
N HIS A 103 5.48 3.50 -1.44
CA HIS A 103 4.82 3.44 -0.14
C HIS A 103 3.58 4.33 -0.11
N ILE A 104 2.43 3.78 0.29
CA ILE A 104 1.17 4.52 0.27
C ILE A 104 1.18 5.75 1.20
N ALA A 105 1.83 5.66 2.36
CA ALA A 105 1.92 6.79 3.29
C ALA A 105 2.71 7.97 2.70
N ASP A 106 3.75 7.70 1.87
CA ASP A 106 4.48 8.78 1.19
C ASP A 106 3.59 9.46 0.12
N ALA A 107 2.72 8.69 -0.54
CA ALA A 107 1.77 9.28 -1.48
C ALA A 107 0.73 10.15 -0.76
N VAL A 108 0.21 9.69 0.37
CA VAL A 108 -0.71 10.46 1.23
C VAL A 108 -0.03 11.69 1.79
N GLY A 109 1.19 11.55 2.33
CA GLY A 109 1.97 12.66 2.88
C GLY A 109 2.19 13.78 1.87
N ARG A 110 2.59 13.45 0.63
CA ARG A 110 2.74 14.44 -0.46
C ARG A 110 1.43 15.19 -0.78
N GLU A 111 0.30 14.49 -0.79
CA GLU A 111 -1.00 15.13 -1.05
C GLU A 111 -1.39 16.05 0.12
N MET A 112 -1.11 15.65 1.35
CA MET A 112 -1.37 16.46 2.55
C MET A 112 -0.47 17.71 2.57
N GLU A 113 0.82 17.55 2.27
CA GLU A 113 1.76 18.66 2.13
C GLU A 113 1.30 19.66 1.04
N ALA A 114 0.91 19.15 -0.14
CA ALA A 114 0.39 19.97 -1.23
C ALA A 114 -0.92 20.70 -0.86
N ALA A 115 -1.72 20.12 0.02
CA ALA A 115 -2.95 20.72 0.54
C ALA A 115 -2.71 21.67 1.74
N GLY A 116 -1.47 21.82 2.23
CA GLY A 116 -1.13 22.59 3.43
C GLY A 116 -1.69 21.97 4.73
N CYS A 117 -1.96 20.68 4.72
CA CYS A 117 -2.49 19.96 5.88
C CYS A 117 -1.34 19.54 6.79
N THR A 118 -1.25 20.15 7.96
CA THR A 118 -0.17 19.91 8.94
C THR A 118 -0.61 19.01 10.11
N ASN A 119 -1.91 18.80 10.29
CA ASN A 119 -2.46 18.00 11.38
C ASN A 119 -3.53 17.03 10.86
N ALA A 120 -3.52 15.78 11.34
CA ALA A 120 -4.53 14.79 10.94
C ALA A 120 -4.78 13.73 12.02
N ALA A 121 -5.98 13.15 12.00
CA ALA A 121 -6.27 11.90 12.67
C ALA A 121 -6.09 10.74 11.66
N LEU A 122 -5.48 9.66 12.10
CA LEU A 122 -5.27 8.47 11.29
C LEU A 122 -6.29 7.40 11.70
N LEU A 123 -7.22 7.09 10.80
CA LEU A 123 -8.18 6.01 10.96
C LEU A 123 -7.82 4.84 10.04
N GLY A 124 -7.86 3.63 10.56
CA GLY A 124 -7.52 2.43 9.81
C GLY A 124 -7.51 1.20 10.70
N THR A 125 -6.83 0.13 10.26
CA THR A 125 -6.65 -1.03 11.14
C THR A 125 -5.82 -0.65 12.37
N ARG A 126 -5.97 -1.42 13.46
CA ARG A 126 -5.18 -1.21 14.69
C ARG A 126 -3.69 -1.03 14.39
N PHE A 127 -3.09 -1.86 13.54
CA PHE A 127 -1.68 -1.76 13.16
C PHE A 127 -1.33 -0.41 12.53
N VAL A 128 -2.18 0.11 11.63
CA VAL A 128 -1.98 1.41 10.98
C VAL A 128 -2.08 2.55 11.98
N MET A 129 -3.03 2.47 12.92
CA MET A 129 -3.27 3.53 13.90
C MET A 129 -2.22 3.56 15.02
N THR A 130 -1.73 2.39 15.47
CA THR A 130 -0.90 2.30 16.68
C THR A 130 0.59 2.09 16.42
N GLU A 131 0.97 1.55 15.26
CA GLU A 131 2.39 1.27 14.97
C GLU A 131 3.07 2.41 14.21
N SER A 132 4.40 2.41 14.27
CA SER A 132 5.22 3.53 13.76
C SER A 132 5.39 3.56 12.25
N PHE A 133 5.29 2.44 11.55
CA PHE A 133 5.66 2.32 10.13
C PHE A 133 4.89 3.27 9.19
N TYR A 134 3.63 3.56 9.50
CA TYR A 134 2.81 4.49 8.74
C TYR A 134 2.98 5.93 9.26
N ARG A 135 2.91 6.09 10.59
CA ARG A 135 3.02 7.39 11.28
C ARG A 135 4.33 8.11 10.95
N GLN A 136 5.47 7.43 11.06
CA GLN A 136 6.80 8.03 10.81
C GLN A 136 6.90 8.64 9.41
N ARG A 137 6.31 8.00 8.41
CA ARG A 137 6.32 8.53 7.03
C ARG A 137 5.46 9.77 6.88
N LEU A 138 4.28 9.84 7.50
CA LEU A 138 3.46 11.06 7.47
C LEU A 138 4.15 12.20 8.22
N VAL A 139 4.78 11.91 9.35
CA VAL A 139 5.56 12.91 10.10
C VAL A 139 6.73 13.44 9.25
N SER A 140 7.41 12.61 8.46
CA SER A 140 8.49 13.05 7.56
C SER A 140 8.00 14.00 6.43
N HIS A 141 6.70 14.02 6.16
CA HIS A 141 6.04 14.96 5.26
C HIS A 141 5.45 16.20 5.99
N GLY A 142 5.85 16.42 7.26
CA GLY A 142 5.41 17.57 8.03
C GLY A 142 3.98 17.48 8.57
N VAL A 143 3.40 16.27 8.63
CA VAL A 143 2.05 16.05 9.16
C VAL A 143 2.16 15.57 10.60
N ASP A 144 1.65 16.39 11.54
CA ASP A 144 1.49 16.00 12.93
C ASP A 144 0.22 15.12 13.10
N LEU A 145 0.38 13.95 13.70
CA LEU A 145 -0.71 13.00 13.86
C LEU A 145 -1.23 13.01 15.29
N LEU A 146 -2.51 13.27 15.45
CA LEU A 146 -3.20 13.10 16.72
C LEU A 146 -2.99 11.66 17.23
N ALA A 147 -2.71 11.55 18.53
CA ALA A 147 -2.62 10.24 19.16
C ALA A 147 -4.04 9.61 19.17
N PRO A 148 -4.18 8.35 18.74
CA PRO A 148 -5.46 7.68 18.83
C PRO A 148 -5.83 7.44 20.28
N ASP A 149 -7.10 7.70 20.64
CA ASP A 149 -7.61 7.25 21.93
C ASP A 149 -7.71 5.72 21.91
N PRO A 150 -7.21 4.99 22.93
CA PRO A 150 -7.33 3.55 23.01
C PRO A 150 -8.77 3.03 22.87
N ALA A 151 -9.74 3.77 23.41
CA ALA A 151 -11.16 3.41 23.28
C ALA A 151 -11.67 3.53 21.84
N ASP A 152 -11.18 4.52 21.08
CA ASP A 152 -11.54 4.68 19.65
C ASP A 152 -10.88 3.59 18.77
N VAL A 153 -9.70 3.12 19.15
CA VAL A 153 -8.99 2.04 18.41
C VAL A 153 -9.79 0.72 18.46
N GLU A 154 -10.49 0.45 19.55
CA GLU A 154 -11.32 -0.75 19.70
C GLU A 154 -12.62 -0.71 18.90
N LEU A 155 -13.06 0.48 18.46
CA LEU A 155 -14.28 0.67 17.68
C LEU A 155 -14.07 0.46 16.16
N VAL A 156 -12.84 0.44 15.69
CA VAL A 156 -12.46 0.37 14.27
C VAL A 156 -11.94 -1.03 13.93
#